data_8b9608cdd273066dd19c95abf8cb7a07
#
_entry.id   8b9608cdd273066dd19c95abf8cb7a07
#
_cell.length_a   1.000
_cell.length_b   1.000
_cell.length_c   1.000
_cell.angle_alpha   90.00
_cell.angle_beta   90.00
_cell.angle_gamma   90.00
#
_symmetry.space_group_name_H-M   'P 1'
#
loop_
_entity.id
_entity.type
_entity.pdbx_description
1 polymer ?
#
loop_
_entity_poly.entity_id
_entity_poly.type
_entity_poly.pdbx_seq_one_letter_code
_entity_poly.pdbx_strand_id
1 'polypeptide(L)'
;MSTPQNLNGLNVLIFLTDQERAIQHFPPDWAEKNLPGQDALRKTGVTFERAFCNACMCSPSRATLMTGYFPAQHGVKWTLEQSMPKEQYPDQAILPDNLPNIGTVMKAAGYYTPYKGKFHVTKPANENGIFVPEDVNRYGFQRWNPQDAGANQDPTEFGGGDADNDGRFMHDSGPVEEGDEGAIAYLKSVAATQQPFFLVVSLVNPHDVLAYPMTAFQNGYDHSWVLGDIGRPATIFEDLSTKPSVQEQFLKMTNIGMGNLIGPQQLAYLNFYGNLMKASDKYLVRILQILEAQGLRDNTLVIHTSDHGEMGLAHGGMRQKNFNFYEESLRIPLIFSNPSLYPNPMTSHAMVSHVDFLPTLASLFGAPQSACAEWQGVDYSAVVLDPSLPGPQKYTVFTYDDWQSGQPKPPYPGPLNHIVSIR
;
A
#
# COMPACT_ATOMS: atom_id res chain seq x y z
N MET A 1 31.13 13.64 -15.19
CA MET A 1 29.91 13.16 -14.52
C MET A 1 29.64 11.80 -15.13
N SER A 2 29.73 10.72 -14.34
CA SER A 2 29.36 9.39 -14.78
C SER A 2 27.87 9.38 -15.07
N THR A 3 27.47 8.84 -16.22
CA THR A 3 26.07 8.57 -16.57
C THR A 3 25.40 7.85 -15.39
N PRO A 4 24.19 8.19 -14.98
CA PRO A 4 23.50 7.45 -13.93
C PRO A 4 23.44 5.99 -14.36
N GLN A 5 23.97 5.12 -13.52
CA GLN A 5 23.96 3.70 -13.74
C GLN A 5 22.50 3.26 -13.62
N ASN A 6 21.87 2.83 -14.72
CA ASN A 6 20.57 2.22 -14.60
C ASN A 6 20.71 0.89 -13.85
N LEU A 7 19.65 0.46 -13.16
CA LEU A 7 19.63 -0.76 -12.37
C LEU A 7 19.10 -1.96 -13.17
N ASN A 8 19.12 -1.86 -14.50
CA ASN A 8 18.65 -2.92 -15.37
C ASN A 8 19.36 -4.24 -15.10
N GLY A 9 18.59 -5.31 -14.95
CA GLY A 9 19.10 -6.65 -14.62
C GLY A 9 19.08 -7.00 -13.13
N LEU A 10 18.92 -6.03 -12.21
CA LEU A 10 18.62 -6.37 -10.82
C LEU A 10 17.20 -6.89 -10.71
N ASN A 11 16.98 -7.89 -9.87
CA ASN A 11 15.64 -8.25 -9.45
C ASN A 11 15.00 -7.09 -8.65
N VAL A 12 13.68 -7.00 -8.71
CA VAL A 12 12.91 -6.03 -7.93
C VAL A 12 11.87 -6.76 -7.11
N LEU A 13 11.75 -6.39 -5.85
CA LEU A 13 10.69 -6.84 -4.98
C LEU A 13 10.02 -5.61 -4.35
N ILE A 14 8.76 -5.39 -4.68
CA ILE A 14 7.92 -4.39 -3.99
C ILE A 14 7.19 -5.10 -2.86
N PHE A 15 7.41 -4.67 -1.63
CA PHE A 15 6.63 -5.03 -0.46
C PHE A 15 5.65 -3.89 -0.16
N LEU A 16 4.39 -4.10 -0.51
CA LEU A 16 3.31 -3.12 -0.42
C LEU A 16 2.35 -3.51 0.70
N THR A 17 2.18 -2.65 1.68
CA THR A 17 1.18 -2.80 2.74
C THR A 17 -0.06 -1.96 2.43
N ASP A 18 -1.20 -2.28 3.05
CA ASP A 18 -2.41 -1.49 2.96
C ASP A 18 -2.65 -0.74 4.27
N GLN A 19 -2.86 0.56 4.18
CA GLN A 19 -3.19 1.43 5.31
C GLN A 19 -2.03 1.63 6.32
N GLU A 20 -0.79 1.44 5.89
CA GLU A 20 0.38 1.71 6.73
C GLU A 20 0.85 3.16 6.56
N ARG A 21 0.69 3.97 7.61
CA ARG A 21 1.26 5.33 7.62
C ARG A 21 2.75 5.33 7.93
N ALA A 22 3.46 6.35 7.50
CA ALA A 22 4.77 6.64 8.04
C ALA A 22 4.70 6.78 9.57
N ILE A 23 5.74 6.35 10.29
CA ILE A 23 5.74 6.37 11.76
C ILE A 23 5.55 7.80 12.28
N GLN A 24 4.43 8.00 12.98
CA GLN A 24 4.01 9.25 13.59
C GLN A 24 3.25 8.96 14.87
N HIS A 25 3.46 9.78 15.92
CA HIS A 25 2.76 9.66 17.20
C HIS A 25 3.01 8.34 17.95
N PHE A 26 4.04 7.59 17.56
CA PHE A 26 4.47 6.40 18.27
C PHE A 26 5.59 6.73 19.25
N PRO A 27 5.85 5.88 20.25
CA PRO A 27 6.99 6.08 21.14
C PRO A 27 8.31 6.22 20.39
N PRO A 28 9.29 6.95 20.92
CA PRO A 28 10.63 6.98 20.36
C PRO A 28 11.19 5.56 20.16
N ASP A 29 11.87 5.36 19.04
CA ASP A 29 12.50 4.08 18.66
C ASP A 29 11.50 2.89 18.54
N TRP A 30 10.20 3.19 18.45
CA TRP A 30 9.19 2.14 18.35
C TRP A 30 9.37 1.28 17.10
N ALA A 31 9.63 1.92 15.96
CA ALA A 31 9.82 1.22 14.69
C ALA A 31 11.05 0.31 14.72
N GLU A 32 12.19 0.80 15.22
CA GLU A 32 13.43 0.06 15.35
C GLU A 32 13.27 -1.17 16.25
N LYS A 33 12.46 -1.05 17.30
CA LYS A 33 12.21 -2.14 18.26
C LYS A 33 11.19 -3.16 17.77
N ASN A 34 10.25 -2.74 16.94
CA ASN A 34 9.06 -3.53 16.64
C ASN A 34 8.92 -3.94 15.18
N LEU A 35 9.66 -3.30 14.25
CA LEU A 35 9.61 -3.56 12.81
C LEU A 35 11.02 -3.96 12.29
N PRO A 36 11.54 -5.15 12.68
CA PRO A 36 12.88 -5.57 12.32
C PRO A 36 13.12 -5.75 10.82
N GLY A 37 12.07 -6.04 10.04
CA GLY A 37 12.14 -6.10 8.58
C GLY A 37 12.39 -4.73 7.96
N GLN A 38 11.63 -3.74 8.36
CA GLN A 38 11.85 -2.36 7.91
C GLN A 38 13.18 -1.80 8.41
N ASP A 39 13.58 -2.12 9.64
CA ASP A 39 14.89 -1.72 10.18
C ASP A 39 16.03 -2.32 9.37
N ALA A 40 15.93 -3.59 8.97
CA ALA A 40 16.89 -4.21 8.07
C ALA A 40 16.99 -3.51 6.71
N LEU A 41 15.85 -3.12 6.13
CA LEU A 41 15.84 -2.33 4.89
C LEU A 41 16.50 -0.97 5.07
N ARG A 42 16.22 -0.26 6.16
CA ARG A 42 16.82 1.06 6.44
C ARG A 42 18.35 0.99 6.56
N LYS A 43 18.88 -0.06 7.18
CA LYS A 43 20.33 -0.25 7.37
C LYS A 43 21.09 -0.40 6.07
N THR A 44 20.46 -0.89 5.02
CA THR A 44 21.05 -1.09 3.70
C THR A 44 20.20 -0.43 2.61
N GLY A 45 19.78 0.79 2.85
CA GLY A 45 18.84 1.46 1.94
C GLY A 45 18.76 2.96 2.11
N VAL A 46 17.92 3.53 1.28
CA VAL A 46 17.52 4.94 1.29
C VAL A 46 16.09 5.05 1.81
N THR A 47 15.92 5.79 2.90
CA THR A 47 14.59 6.14 3.44
C THR A 47 14.17 7.51 2.94
N PHE A 48 13.00 7.61 2.32
CA PHE A 48 12.40 8.88 1.93
C PHE A 48 11.48 9.37 3.04
N GLU A 49 11.82 10.48 3.68
CA GLU A 49 11.02 11.04 4.77
C GLU A 49 9.76 11.79 4.31
N ARG A 50 9.71 12.15 3.02
CA ARG A 50 8.63 12.94 2.43
C ARG A 50 8.00 12.22 1.24
N ALA A 51 7.55 10.99 1.47
CA ALA A 51 6.81 10.18 0.51
C ALA A 51 5.31 10.24 0.81
N PHE A 52 4.48 10.48 -0.23
CA PHE A 52 3.06 10.72 -0.08
C PHE A 52 2.24 9.89 -1.08
N CYS A 53 1.04 9.47 -0.68
CA CYS A 53 0.03 9.07 -1.65
C CYS A 53 -0.64 10.30 -2.26
N ASN A 54 -1.15 10.17 -3.49
CA ASN A 54 -1.83 11.26 -4.20
C ASN A 54 -3.35 11.12 -4.17
N ALA A 55 -3.84 10.00 -3.68
CA ALA A 55 -5.26 9.70 -3.54
C ALA A 55 -5.49 8.76 -2.37
N CYS A 56 -6.64 8.80 -1.80
CA CYS A 56 -7.29 7.78 -0.97
C CYS A 56 -8.67 7.53 -1.58
N MET A 57 -9.26 6.39 -1.49
CA MET A 57 -8.92 5.19 -0.70
C MET A 57 -7.95 4.25 -1.43
N CYS A 58 -8.03 2.93 -1.07
CA CYS A 58 -7.15 1.89 -1.61
C CYS A 58 -7.15 1.84 -3.15
N SER A 59 -8.30 1.65 -3.81
CA SER A 59 -8.35 1.50 -5.27
C SER A 59 -7.84 2.73 -6.03
N PRO A 60 -8.24 3.99 -5.70
CA PRO A 60 -7.68 5.18 -6.31
C PRO A 60 -6.17 5.32 -6.10
N SER A 61 -5.70 5.04 -4.89
CA SER A 61 -4.28 5.15 -4.57
C SER A 61 -3.43 4.10 -5.29
N ARG A 62 -3.90 2.83 -5.28
CA ARG A 62 -3.23 1.73 -6.00
C ARG A 62 -3.19 1.96 -7.50
N ALA A 63 -4.29 2.45 -8.09
CA ALA A 63 -4.32 2.81 -9.51
C ALA A 63 -3.34 3.95 -9.83
N THR A 64 -3.22 4.96 -8.96
CA THR A 64 -2.25 6.05 -9.11
C THR A 64 -0.80 5.52 -9.02
N LEU A 65 -0.50 4.71 -8.01
CA LEU A 65 0.81 4.06 -7.85
C LEU A 65 1.18 3.22 -9.08
N MET A 66 0.23 2.45 -9.60
CA MET A 66 0.46 1.53 -10.71
C MET A 66 0.63 2.22 -12.05
N THR A 67 0.01 3.40 -12.26
CA THR A 67 -0.09 4.01 -13.59
C THR A 67 0.68 5.30 -13.78
N GLY A 68 1.04 6.00 -12.70
CA GLY A 68 1.64 7.34 -12.80
C GLY A 68 0.64 8.44 -13.22
N TYR A 69 -0.67 8.17 -13.09
CA TYR A 69 -1.74 9.12 -13.38
C TYR A 69 -2.58 9.39 -12.13
N PHE A 70 -3.20 10.58 -12.07
CA PHE A 70 -4.19 10.89 -11.04
C PHE A 70 -5.55 10.24 -11.31
N PRO A 71 -6.42 10.10 -10.29
CA PRO A 71 -7.75 9.51 -10.43
C PRO A 71 -8.62 10.10 -11.55
N ALA A 72 -8.46 11.39 -11.81
CA ALA A 72 -9.17 12.05 -12.92
C ALA A 72 -8.82 11.49 -14.30
N GLN A 73 -7.61 10.95 -14.48
CA GLN A 73 -7.11 10.41 -15.75
C GLN A 73 -7.26 8.90 -15.84
N HIS A 74 -6.90 8.14 -14.78
CA HIS A 74 -7.06 6.67 -14.84
C HIS A 74 -8.50 6.22 -14.56
N GLY A 75 -9.39 7.10 -14.12
CA GLY A 75 -10.82 6.85 -13.95
C GLY A 75 -11.24 6.14 -12.66
N VAL A 76 -10.32 5.49 -11.94
CA VAL A 76 -10.61 4.81 -10.67
C VAL A 76 -10.65 5.85 -9.57
N LYS A 77 -11.83 6.35 -9.25
CA LYS A 77 -12.05 7.43 -8.27
C LYS A 77 -12.55 6.93 -6.93
N TRP A 78 -13.12 5.72 -6.92
CA TRP A 78 -13.79 5.13 -5.76
C TRP A 78 -13.20 3.78 -5.42
N THR A 79 -13.32 3.39 -4.15
CA THR A 79 -13.00 2.05 -3.69
C THR A 79 -13.91 1.03 -4.38
N LEU A 80 -13.32 -0.03 -4.88
CA LEU A 80 -14.06 -1.11 -5.53
C LEU A 80 -14.63 -2.06 -4.46
N GLU A 81 -15.94 -2.00 -4.25
CA GLU A 81 -16.65 -2.90 -3.35
C GLU A 81 -17.01 -4.19 -4.09
N GLN A 82 -16.35 -5.29 -3.76
CA GLN A 82 -16.48 -6.54 -4.52
C GLN A 82 -17.66 -7.40 -4.09
N SER A 83 -17.99 -7.41 -2.80
CA SER A 83 -19.14 -8.17 -2.26
C SER A 83 -20.49 -7.54 -2.55
N MET A 84 -20.50 -6.31 -3.07
CA MET A 84 -21.74 -5.60 -3.34
C MET A 84 -22.22 -5.85 -4.78
N PRO A 85 -23.52 -6.12 -4.99
CA PRO A 85 -24.07 -6.26 -6.33
C PRO A 85 -23.69 -5.08 -7.22
N LYS A 86 -23.36 -5.38 -8.47
CA LYS A 86 -22.96 -4.35 -9.46
C LYS A 86 -24.01 -3.23 -9.58
N GLU A 87 -25.27 -3.57 -9.40
CA GLU A 87 -26.41 -2.65 -9.42
C GLU A 87 -26.42 -1.65 -8.27
N GLN A 88 -25.70 -1.94 -7.18
CA GLN A 88 -25.59 -1.07 -6.03
C GLN A 88 -24.52 0.02 -6.22
N TYR A 89 -23.51 -0.27 -7.01
CA TYR A 89 -22.42 0.66 -7.35
C TYR A 89 -22.13 0.64 -8.85
N PRO A 90 -23.08 1.06 -9.70
CA PRO A 90 -22.95 0.95 -11.16
C PRO A 90 -21.81 1.81 -11.73
N ASP A 91 -21.42 2.85 -11.01
CA ASP A 91 -20.44 3.84 -11.47
C ASP A 91 -19.00 3.53 -11.02
N GLN A 92 -18.77 2.41 -10.34
CA GLN A 92 -17.40 2.01 -9.95
C GLN A 92 -16.59 1.57 -11.17
N ALA A 93 -15.69 2.43 -11.62
CA ALA A 93 -14.80 2.15 -12.73
C ALA A 93 -13.59 1.30 -12.27
N ILE A 94 -13.30 0.24 -13.02
CA ILE A 94 -12.04 -0.51 -12.89
C ILE A 94 -10.93 0.18 -13.67
N LEU A 95 -9.68 -0.15 -13.34
CA LEU A 95 -8.53 0.35 -14.08
C LEU A 95 -8.62 -0.09 -15.55
N PRO A 96 -8.52 0.84 -16.52
CA PRO A 96 -8.45 0.46 -17.94
C PRO A 96 -7.20 -0.37 -18.22
N ASP A 97 -7.36 -1.52 -18.88
CA ASP A 97 -6.27 -2.46 -19.17
C ASP A 97 -5.34 -1.99 -20.29
N ASN A 98 -5.77 -1.00 -21.07
CA ASN A 98 -4.97 -0.36 -22.11
C ASN A 98 -4.07 0.78 -21.61
N LEU A 99 -4.17 1.17 -20.34
CA LEU A 99 -3.24 2.14 -19.76
C LEU A 99 -1.90 1.46 -19.42
N PRO A 100 -0.75 2.09 -19.80
CA PRO A 100 0.53 1.67 -19.28
C PRO A 100 0.52 1.63 -17.74
N ASN A 101 0.99 0.54 -17.20
CA ASN A 101 1.05 0.32 -15.75
C ASN A 101 2.35 -0.43 -15.39
N ILE A 102 2.64 -0.53 -14.09
CA ILE A 102 3.87 -1.17 -13.62
C ILE A 102 4.08 -2.56 -14.27
N GLY A 103 3.04 -3.40 -14.34
CA GLY A 103 3.17 -4.75 -14.91
C GLY A 103 3.54 -4.72 -16.39
N THR A 104 2.83 -3.92 -17.20
CA THR A 104 3.09 -3.83 -18.65
C THR A 104 4.44 -3.16 -18.95
N VAL A 105 4.82 -2.12 -18.23
CA VAL A 105 6.08 -1.37 -18.41
C VAL A 105 7.28 -2.25 -18.01
N MET A 106 7.22 -2.93 -16.86
CA MET A 106 8.31 -3.80 -16.42
C MET A 106 8.44 -5.06 -17.28
N LYS A 107 7.32 -5.61 -17.78
CA LYS A 107 7.35 -6.70 -18.76
C LYS A 107 8.03 -6.26 -20.06
N ALA A 108 7.76 -5.05 -20.54
CA ALA A 108 8.42 -4.48 -21.72
C ALA A 108 9.92 -4.21 -21.48
N ALA A 109 10.33 -3.94 -20.23
CA ALA A 109 11.73 -3.83 -19.81
C ALA A 109 12.44 -5.22 -19.68
N GLY A 110 11.75 -6.32 -19.97
CA GLY A 110 12.32 -7.68 -19.97
C GLY A 110 12.16 -8.45 -18.66
N TYR A 111 11.41 -7.95 -17.71
CA TYR A 111 11.19 -8.62 -16.43
C TYR A 111 10.08 -9.67 -16.49
N TYR A 112 10.24 -10.73 -15.71
CA TYR A 112 9.14 -11.60 -15.30
C TYR A 112 8.39 -10.90 -14.15
N THR A 113 7.06 -10.81 -14.19
CA THR A 113 6.27 -9.87 -13.37
C THR A 113 5.25 -10.57 -12.46
N PRO A 114 5.65 -11.42 -11.51
CA PRO A 114 4.71 -12.05 -10.60
C PRO A 114 4.08 -11.03 -9.62
N TYR A 115 2.83 -11.30 -9.26
CA TYR A 115 2.08 -10.53 -8.28
C TYR A 115 1.47 -11.46 -7.22
N LYS A 116 1.63 -11.16 -5.95
CA LYS A 116 1.09 -11.91 -4.83
C LYS A 116 0.32 -10.97 -3.91
N GLY A 117 -0.95 -11.26 -3.67
CA GLY A 117 -1.73 -10.52 -2.71
C GLY A 117 -2.76 -9.56 -3.30
N LYS A 118 -3.15 -8.57 -2.49
CA LYS A 118 -4.22 -7.61 -2.78
C LYS A 118 -3.92 -6.77 -4.01
N PHE A 119 -4.81 -6.82 -5.01
CA PHE A 119 -4.71 -6.03 -6.24
C PHE A 119 -5.64 -4.80 -6.22
N HIS A 120 -6.92 -5.00 -6.02
CA HIS A 120 -7.95 -4.04 -5.69
C HIS A 120 -8.13 -2.86 -6.68
N VAL A 121 -7.83 -3.05 -7.95
CA VAL A 121 -8.06 -2.05 -9.01
C VAL A 121 -8.91 -2.60 -10.17
N THR A 122 -9.43 -3.81 -10.01
CA THR A 122 -10.27 -4.51 -10.99
C THR A 122 -11.43 -5.24 -10.31
N LYS A 123 -12.32 -5.77 -11.12
CA LYS A 123 -13.42 -6.65 -10.72
C LYS A 123 -13.37 -7.93 -11.54
N PRO A 124 -13.94 -9.05 -11.03
CA PRO A 124 -14.06 -10.27 -11.82
C PRO A 124 -14.73 -10.01 -13.16
N ALA A 125 -14.13 -10.50 -14.22
CA ALA A 125 -14.68 -10.36 -15.57
C ALA A 125 -15.81 -11.36 -15.88
N ASN A 126 -15.88 -12.46 -15.11
CA ASN A 126 -16.89 -13.49 -15.33
C ASN A 126 -18.23 -13.15 -14.65
N GLU A 127 -19.32 -13.74 -15.15
CA GLU A 127 -20.68 -13.53 -14.66
C GLU A 127 -20.90 -14.05 -13.23
N ASN A 128 -20.06 -14.96 -12.76
CA ASN A 128 -20.16 -15.54 -11.42
C ASN A 128 -19.58 -14.63 -10.33
N GLY A 129 -18.90 -13.54 -10.70
CA GLY A 129 -18.28 -12.62 -9.75
C GLY A 129 -17.07 -13.21 -8.99
N ILE A 130 -16.47 -14.29 -9.51
CA ILE A 130 -15.33 -14.97 -8.90
C ILE A 130 -14.06 -14.58 -9.64
N PHE A 131 -13.04 -14.12 -8.93
CA PHE A 131 -11.77 -13.78 -9.51
C PHE A 131 -11.03 -15.02 -10.07
N VAL A 132 -10.37 -14.79 -11.19
CA VAL A 132 -9.44 -15.75 -11.80
C VAL A 132 -8.10 -15.04 -12.07
N PRO A 133 -6.98 -15.77 -12.23
CA PRO A 133 -5.68 -15.14 -12.46
C PRO A 133 -5.66 -14.17 -13.65
N GLU A 134 -6.46 -14.40 -14.67
CA GLU A 134 -6.57 -13.56 -15.88
C GLU A 134 -7.06 -12.15 -15.58
N ASP A 135 -7.84 -11.96 -14.50
CA ASP A 135 -8.31 -10.64 -14.08
C ASP A 135 -7.15 -9.70 -13.70
N VAL A 136 -6.01 -10.26 -13.32
CA VAL A 136 -4.78 -9.52 -13.02
C VAL A 136 -3.74 -9.65 -14.14
N ASN A 137 -3.69 -10.81 -14.82
CA ASN A 137 -2.75 -11.05 -15.92
C ASN A 137 -2.90 -10.04 -17.07
N ARG A 138 -4.12 -9.56 -17.33
CA ARG A 138 -4.40 -8.53 -18.36
C ARG A 138 -3.67 -7.21 -18.12
N TYR A 139 -3.24 -6.94 -16.89
CA TYR A 139 -2.43 -5.78 -16.53
C TYR A 139 -0.92 -6.04 -16.61
N GLY A 140 -0.51 -7.15 -17.26
CA GLY A 140 0.89 -7.49 -17.46
C GLY A 140 1.53 -8.29 -16.32
N PHE A 141 0.81 -8.55 -15.24
CA PHE A 141 1.27 -9.39 -14.14
C PHE A 141 1.03 -10.89 -14.40
N GLN A 142 1.62 -11.72 -13.56
CA GLN A 142 1.57 -13.17 -13.68
C GLN A 142 1.52 -13.81 -12.28
N ARG A 143 1.08 -15.07 -12.20
CA ARG A 143 1.12 -15.90 -10.97
C ARG A 143 0.38 -15.26 -9.78
N TRP A 144 -0.72 -14.55 -10.05
CA TRP A 144 -1.54 -13.98 -9.01
C TRP A 144 -2.41 -15.03 -8.30
N ASN A 145 -2.64 -14.83 -7.00
CA ASN A 145 -3.46 -15.69 -6.15
C ASN A 145 -4.89 -15.12 -6.04
N PRO A 146 -5.91 -15.65 -6.74
CA PRO A 146 -7.28 -15.31 -6.46
C PRO A 146 -7.73 -15.94 -5.10
N GLN A 147 -8.69 -15.43 -4.40
CA GLN A 147 -9.47 -14.23 -4.63
C GLN A 147 -8.71 -12.97 -4.20
N ASP A 148 -9.14 -11.80 -4.68
CA ASP A 148 -8.60 -10.54 -4.18
C ASP A 148 -8.98 -10.34 -2.70
N ALA A 149 -8.23 -9.54 -1.97
CA ALA A 149 -8.35 -9.42 -0.53
C ALA A 149 -8.53 -7.98 -0.07
N GLY A 150 -9.15 -7.81 1.11
CA GLY A 150 -9.32 -6.49 1.74
C GLY A 150 -10.15 -5.51 0.91
N ALA A 151 -10.98 -6.02 0.00
CA ALA A 151 -11.83 -5.24 -0.88
C ALA A 151 -13.27 -5.19 -0.39
N ASN A 152 -13.62 -6.01 0.57
CA ASN A 152 -14.96 -6.15 1.10
C ASN A 152 -15.04 -5.62 2.52
N GLN A 153 -16.25 -5.26 2.92
CA GLN A 153 -16.58 -4.99 4.32
C GLN A 153 -17.06 -6.27 5.05
N ASP A 154 -16.91 -7.43 4.42
CA ASP A 154 -17.20 -8.71 5.06
C ASP A 154 -16.11 -9.02 6.09
N PRO A 155 -16.46 -9.18 7.38
CA PRO A 155 -15.49 -9.50 8.43
C PRO A 155 -14.68 -10.78 8.17
N THR A 156 -15.20 -11.71 7.37
CA THR A 156 -14.48 -12.95 7.02
C THR A 156 -13.30 -12.72 6.07
N GLU A 157 -13.24 -11.57 5.42
CA GLU A 157 -12.14 -11.19 4.51
C GLU A 157 -11.10 -10.30 5.18
N PHE A 158 -11.30 -9.90 6.43
CA PHE A 158 -10.25 -9.29 7.22
C PHE A 158 -9.28 -10.38 7.66
N GLY A 159 -8.04 -10.23 7.28
CA GLY A 159 -7.06 -11.29 7.40
C GLY A 159 -6.21 -11.20 8.63
N GLY A 160 -6.62 -11.83 9.73
CA GLY A 160 -5.75 -11.89 10.89
C GLY A 160 -5.92 -13.15 11.72
N GLY A 161 -5.03 -13.36 12.65
CA GLY A 161 -5.01 -14.52 13.51
C GLY A 161 -4.90 -15.81 12.70
N ASP A 162 -5.78 -16.78 12.98
CA ASP A 162 -5.81 -18.07 12.28
C ASP A 162 -6.38 -17.98 10.85
N ALA A 163 -7.10 -16.90 10.53
CA ALA A 163 -7.65 -16.63 9.21
C ALA A 163 -6.77 -15.67 8.40
N ASP A 164 -5.48 -15.72 8.58
CA ASP A 164 -4.49 -14.81 8.01
C ASP A 164 -4.53 -14.77 6.47
N ASN A 165 -5.28 -13.81 5.93
CA ASN A 165 -5.33 -13.57 4.49
C ASN A 165 -3.94 -13.21 3.91
N ASP A 166 -3.08 -12.57 4.68
CA ASP A 166 -1.71 -12.31 4.27
C ASP A 166 -0.91 -13.62 4.20
N GLY A 167 -1.18 -14.57 5.09
CA GLY A 167 -0.54 -15.88 5.12
C GLY A 167 -0.74 -16.67 3.84
N ARG A 168 -1.94 -16.65 3.23
CA ARG A 168 -2.22 -17.34 1.97
C ARG A 168 -1.41 -16.81 0.79
N PHE A 169 -1.00 -15.54 0.82
CA PHE A 169 -0.13 -14.96 -0.19
C PHE A 169 1.35 -15.22 0.07
N MET A 170 1.68 -15.59 1.31
CA MET A 170 3.06 -15.70 1.79
C MET A 170 3.55 -17.14 1.99
N HIS A 171 2.67 -18.13 1.90
CA HIS A 171 3.05 -19.52 2.24
C HIS A 171 4.14 -20.11 1.32
N ASP A 172 4.66 -21.25 1.76
CA ASP A 172 5.82 -21.94 1.18
C ASP A 172 5.43 -23.13 0.29
N SER A 173 4.24 -23.12 -0.25
CA SER A 173 3.65 -24.21 -1.03
C SER A 173 2.63 -23.68 -2.02
N GLY A 174 1.96 -24.56 -2.70
CA GLY A 174 0.85 -24.27 -3.60
C GLY A 174 1.22 -24.43 -5.07
N PRO A 175 0.33 -25.05 -5.85
CA PRO A 175 0.53 -25.23 -7.29
C PRO A 175 0.31 -23.92 -8.05
N VAL A 176 1.21 -23.63 -8.97
CA VAL A 176 1.15 -22.42 -9.83
C VAL A 176 -0.12 -22.43 -10.68
N GLU A 177 -0.48 -23.60 -11.21
CA GLU A 177 -1.61 -23.78 -12.12
C GLU A 177 -2.96 -23.51 -11.44
N GLU A 178 -3.04 -23.69 -10.12
CA GLU A 178 -4.25 -23.41 -9.34
C GLU A 178 -4.29 -21.97 -8.80
N GLY A 179 -3.24 -21.16 -9.07
CA GLY A 179 -3.14 -19.79 -8.52
C GLY A 179 -2.92 -19.74 -7.01
N ASP A 180 -2.37 -20.81 -6.44
CA ASP A 180 -2.19 -20.97 -4.99
C ASP A 180 -0.71 -20.93 -4.55
N GLU A 181 0.19 -20.49 -5.41
CA GLU A 181 1.61 -20.36 -5.07
C GLU A 181 1.88 -19.13 -4.22
N GLY A 182 2.40 -19.30 -3.00
CA GLY A 182 2.81 -18.20 -2.13
C GLY A 182 4.11 -17.52 -2.59
N ALA A 183 4.35 -16.30 -2.09
CA ALA A 183 5.56 -15.52 -2.41
C ALA A 183 6.85 -16.25 -1.98
N ILE A 184 6.83 -16.96 -0.87
CA ILE A 184 7.98 -17.74 -0.39
C ILE A 184 8.28 -18.93 -1.32
N ALA A 185 7.23 -19.65 -1.77
CA ALA A 185 7.38 -20.73 -2.74
C ALA A 185 7.98 -20.20 -4.06
N TYR A 186 7.48 -19.08 -4.56
CA TYR A 186 8.03 -18.42 -5.74
C TYR A 186 9.51 -18.08 -5.58
N LEU A 187 9.89 -17.37 -4.51
CA LEU A 187 11.27 -16.95 -4.27
C LEU A 187 12.24 -18.13 -4.16
N LYS A 188 11.81 -19.26 -3.62
CA LYS A 188 12.61 -20.49 -3.59
C LYS A 188 12.79 -21.13 -4.98
N SER A 189 11.80 -20.99 -5.85
CA SER A 189 11.83 -21.57 -7.19
C SER A 189 12.65 -20.75 -8.19
N VAL A 190 12.79 -19.44 -7.98
CA VAL A 190 13.33 -18.51 -8.98
C VAL A 190 14.86 -18.40 -8.96
N ALA A 191 15.54 -18.88 -7.93
CA ALA A 191 17.01 -18.80 -7.80
C ALA A 191 17.75 -19.45 -8.99
N ALA A 192 17.13 -20.38 -9.69
CA ALA A 192 17.72 -21.05 -10.85
C ALA A 192 17.43 -20.36 -12.19
N THR A 193 16.62 -19.29 -12.22
CA THR A 193 16.25 -18.59 -13.46
C THR A 193 17.26 -17.48 -13.78
N GLN A 194 17.51 -17.25 -15.08
CA GLN A 194 18.37 -16.15 -15.52
C GLN A 194 17.60 -14.86 -15.84
N GLN A 195 16.28 -14.94 -15.96
CA GLN A 195 15.45 -13.77 -16.22
C GLN A 195 15.23 -12.99 -14.91
N PRO A 196 15.50 -11.68 -14.88
CA PRO A 196 15.21 -10.89 -13.70
C PRO A 196 13.69 -10.84 -13.43
N PHE A 197 13.32 -10.88 -12.15
CA PHE A 197 11.93 -10.77 -11.74
C PHE A 197 11.60 -9.36 -11.19
N PHE A 198 10.36 -8.98 -11.37
CA PHE A 198 9.72 -7.85 -10.73
C PHE A 198 8.53 -8.36 -9.93
N LEU A 199 8.78 -8.78 -8.70
CA LEU A 199 7.78 -9.34 -7.79
C LEU A 199 7.08 -8.25 -7.00
N VAL A 200 5.76 -8.23 -7.03
CA VAL A 200 4.95 -7.45 -6.09
C VAL A 200 4.37 -8.39 -5.03
N VAL A 201 4.64 -8.10 -3.77
CA VAL A 201 3.99 -8.72 -2.60
C VAL A 201 3.15 -7.66 -1.94
N SER A 202 1.84 -7.77 -2.07
CA SER A 202 0.88 -6.78 -1.63
C SER A 202 0.00 -7.35 -0.51
N LEU A 203 0.31 -6.99 0.73
CA LEU A 203 -0.39 -7.47 1.91
C LEU A 203 -1.63 -6.61 2.24
N VAL A 204 -2.55 -7.20 2.98
CA VAL A 204 -3.77 -6.53 3.46
C VAL A 204 -3.46 -5.69 4.70
N ASN A 205 -2.70 -6.24 5.65
CA ASN A 205 -2.46 -5.53 6.90
C ASN A 205 -1.44 -4.38 6.75
N PRO A 206 -1.65 -3.33 7.58
CA PRO A 206 -2.50 -3.18 8.78
C PRO A 206 -3.97 -2.74 8.57
N HIS A 207 -4.55 -2.93 7.39
CA HIS A 207 -5.92 -2.53 7.02
C HIS A 207 -7.02 -3.07 7.97
N ASP A 208 -6.81 -4.19 8.65
CA ASP A 208 -7.82 -4.81 9.52
C ASP A 208 -8.22 -3.94 10.72
N VAL A 209 -7.45 -2.89 11.01
CA VAL A 209 -7.86 -1.84 11.96
C VAL A 209 -9.17 -1.16 11.55
N LEU A 210 -9.53 -1.22 10.25
CA LEU A 210 -10.74 -0.63 9.67
C LEU A 210 -11.99 -0.97 10.48
N ALA A 211 -12.20 -2.23 10.78
CA ALA A 211 -13.42 -2.71 11.43
C ALA A 211 -13.30 -2.87 12.94
N TYR A 212 -12.26 -2.31 13.58
CA TYR A 212 -12.17 -2.30 15.04
C TYR A 212 -13.40 -1.61 15.68
N PRO A 213 -14.05 -2.16 16.73
CA PRO A 213 -13.60 -3.30 17.54
C PRO A 213 -14.04 -4.69 17.02
N MET A 214 -14.81 -4.78 15.96
CA MET A 214 -15.35 -6.07 15.49
C MET A 214 -14.23 -7.05 15.13
N THR A 215 -13.25 -6.62 14.35
CA THR A 215 -12.15 -7.49 13.90
C THR A 215 -11.23 -7.93 15.04
N ALA A 216 -11.01 -7.09 16.04
CA ALA A 216 -10.10 -7.37 17.13
C ALA A 216 -10.52 -8.55 18.06
N PHE A 217 -11.75 -9.03 17.92
CA PHE A 217 -12.27 -10.12 18.77
C PHE A 217 -13.00 -11.21 17.95
N GLN A 218 -13.00 -11.05 16.66
CA GLN A 218 -13.48 -12.02 15.66
C GLN A 218 -12.32 -12.35 14.74
N ASN A 219 -12.35 -13.41 14.01
CA ASN A 219 -11.35 -13.75 13.00
C ASN A 219 -9.92 -14.02 13.52
N GLY A 220 -9.79 -14.67 14.68
CA GLY A 220 -8.51 -15.17 15.18
C GLY A 220 -7.63 -14.15 15.92
N TYR A 221 -8.07 -12.92 16.10
CA TYR A 221 -7.39 -11.96 16.97
C TYR A 221 -7.77 -12.20 18.44
N ASP A 222 -6.80 -12.28 19.31
CA ASP A 222 -6.99 -12.41 20.75
C ASP A 222 -6.69 -11.09 21.50
N HIS A 223 -6.83 -11.11 22.81
CA HIS A 223 -6.61 -9.94 23.64
C HIS A 223 -5.17 -9.38 23.57
N SER A 224 -4.18 -10.20 23.23
CA SER A 224 -2.79 -9.73 23.12
C SER A 224 -2.59 -8.70 22.01
N TRP A 225 -3.41 -8.76 20.97
CA TRP A 225 -3.34 -7.85 19.84
C TRP A 225 -3.70 -6.39 20.14
N VAL A 226 -4.38 -6.14 21.25
CA VAL A 226 -4.75 -4.77 21.69
C VAL A 226 -3.83 -4.23 22.77
N LEU A 227 -2.79 -4.98 23.15
CA LEU A 227 -1.82 -4.58 24.17
C LEU A 227 -0.59 -3.97 23.52
N GLY A 228 0.00 -2.97 24.18
CA GLY A 228 1.24 -2.32 23.74
C GLY A 228 1.46 -0.99 24.44
N ASP A 229 2.44 -0.25 23.95
CA ASP A 229 2.94 1.00 24.51
C ASP A 229 2.62 2.24 23.67
N ILE A 230 1.83 2.10 22.61
CA ILE A 230 1.43 3.22 21.76
C ILE A 230 0.40 4.05 22.51
N GLY A 231 0.75 5.31 22.78
CA GLY A 231 -0.10 6.29 23.44
C GLY A 231 -1.00 7.07 22.48
N ARG A 232 -1.87 7.90 23.06
CA ARG A 232 -2.75 8.77 22.28
C ARG A 232 -1.95 9.87 21.57
N PRO A 233 -2.30 10.22 20.30
CA PRO A 233 -1.72 11.40 19.66
C PRO A 233 -2.13 12.68 20.40
N ALA A 234 -1.27 13.68 20.39
CA ALA A 234 -1.53 14.96 21.08
C ALA A 234 -2.79 15.67 20.57
N THR A 235 -3.15 15.44 19.31
CA THR A 235 -4.30 16.04 18.61
C THR A 235 -5.62 15.29 18.81
N ILE A 236 -5.65 14.22 19.63
CA ILE A 236 -6.86 13.38 19.80
C ILE A 236 -8.10 14.16 20.27
N PHE A 237 -7.92 15.25 20.97
CA PHE A 237 -9.00 16.12 21.47
C PHE A 237 -9.05 17.48 20.76
N GLU A 238 -8.47 17.57 19.56
CA GLU A 238 -8.54 18.79 18.74
C GLU A 238 -10.00 19.14 18.40
N ASP A 239 -10.35 20.41 18.52
CA ASP A 239 -11.67 20.91 18.14
C ASP A 239 -11.75 21.04 16.61
N LEU A 240 -12.66 20.28 16.01
CA LEU A 240 -12.89 20.28 14.56
C LEU A 240 -13.80 21.43 14.10
N SER A 241 -14.38 22.23 14.99
CA SER A 241 -15.27 23.34 14.61
C SER A 241 -14.59 24.42 13.74
N THR A 242 -13.27 24.50 13.78
CA THR A 242 -12.45 25.42 12.97
C THR A 242 -11.91 24.78 11.68
N LYS A 243 -12.23 23.51 11.45
CA LYS A 243 -11.79 22.74 10.30
C LYS A 243 -12.88 22.65 9.23
N PRO A 244 -12.58 22.17 8.02
CA PRO A 244 -13.61 21.88 7.05
C PRO A 244 -14.71 20.99 7.63
N SER A 245 -15.97 21.37 7.44
CA SER A 245 -17.12 20.68 8.05
C SER A 245 -17.23 19.20 7.72
N VAL A 246 -16.64 18.77 6.58
CA VAL A 246 -16.56 17.37 6.17
C VAL A 246 -15.87 16.50 7.22
N GLN A 247 -14.87 17.02 7.93
CA GLN A 247 -14.11 16.26 8.93
C GLN A 247 -14.98 15.92 10.15
N GLU A 248 -15.73 16.92 10.68
CA GLU A 248 -16.65 16.68 11.78
C GLU A 248 -17.81 15.75 11.36
N GLN A 249 -18.33 15.91 10.14
CA GLN A 249 -19.36 15.04 9.61
C GLN A 249 -18.88 13.60 9.47
N PHE A 250 -17.69 13.39 8.95
CA PHE A 250 -17.08 12.07 8.84
C PHE A 250 -16.83 11.44 10.22
N LEU A 251 -16.30 12.19 11.18
CA LEU A 251 -16.12 11.71 12.56
C LEU A 251 -17.44 11.25 13.18
N LYS A 252 -18.50 12.04 13.03
CA LYS A 252 -19.85 11.68 13.53
C LYS A 252 -20.35 10.39 12.88
N MET A 253 -20.20 10.27 11.56
CA MET A 253 -20.63 9.09 10.82
C MET A 253 -19.85 7.84 11.25
N THR A 254 -18.52 7.96 11.37
CA THR A 254 -17.67 6.88 11.83
C THR A 254 -18.03 6.41 13.25
N ASN A 255 -18.30 7.36 14.14
CA ASN A 255 -18.71 7.06 15.51
C ASN A 255 -20.10 6.40 15.60
N ILE A 256 -21.00 6.71 14.68
CA ILE A 256 -22.32 6.04 14.58
C ILE A 256 -22.15 4.61 14.04
N GLY A 257 -21.37 4.43 12.96
CA GLY A 257 -21.24 3.13 12.29
C GLY A 257 -20.33 2.14 13.02
N MET A 258 -19.24 2.62 13.64
CA MET A 258 -18.19 1.79 14.23
C MET A 258 -18.03 1.99 15.75
N GLY A 259 -18.94 2.74 16.36
CA GLY A 259 -18.89 3.09 17.78
C GLY A 259 -17.88 4.21 18.11
N ASN A 260 -18.18 4.96 19.15
CA ASN A 260 -17.28 5.99 19.68
C ASN A 260 -16.25 5.36 20.60
N LEU A 261 -14.96 5.49 20.28
CA LEU A 261 -13.88 4.97 21.10
C LEU A 261 -13.54 5.95 22.23
N ILE A 262 -13.65 5.49 23.47
CA ILE A 262 -13.36 6.28 24.66
C ILE A 262 -12.40 5.55 25.60
N GLY A 263 -11.61 6.32 26.33
CA GLY A 263 -10.75 5.80 27.40
C GLY A 263 -9.84 4.65 26.93
N PRO A 264 -9.91 3.48 27.58
CA PRO A 264 -9.06 2.33 27.23
C PRO A 264 -9.24 1.81 25.78
N GLN A 265 -10.43 2.00 25.18
CA GLN A 265 -10.68 1.56 23.81
C GLN A 265 -9.82 2.31 22.79
N GLN A 266 -9.47 3.57 23.05
CA GLN A 266 -8.58 4.35 22.21
C GLN A 266 -7.16 3.76 22.20
N LEU A 267 -6.65 3.36 23.36
CA LEU A 267 -5.33 2.72 23.46
C LEU A 267 -5.35 1.33 22.80
N ALA A 268 -6.42 0.58 23.01
CA ALA A 268 -6.60 -0.71 22.36
C ALA A 268 -6.59 -0.60 20.82
N TYR A 269 -7.29 0.39 20.26
CA TYR A 269 -7.27 0.67 18.82
C TYR A 269 -5.85 0.97 18.29
N LEU A 270 -5.13 1.87 18.98
CA LEU A 270 -3.77 2.26 18.57
C LEU A 270 -2.78 1.09 18.63
N ASN A 271 -2.87 0.30 19.69
CA ASN A 271 -2.00 -0.86 19.86
C ASN A 271 -2.39 -2.02 18.93
N PHE A 272 -3.66 -2.19 18.62
CA PHE A 272 -4.10 -3.11 17.58
C PHE A 272 -3.47 -2.74 16.22
N TYR A 273 -3.55 -1.47 15.83
CA TYR A 273 -2.90 -0.99 14.62
C TYR A 273 -1.39 -1.27 14.59
N GLY A 274 -0.69 -0.96 15.69
CA GLY A 274 0.74 -1.25 15.79
C GLY A 274 1.07 -2.75 15.71
N ASN A 275 0.23 -3.61 16.30
CA ASN A 275 0.43 -5.07 16.24
C ASN A 275 0.15 -5.63 14.83
N LEU A 276 -0.79 -5.05 14.08
CA LEU A 276 -1.00 -5.38 12.67
C LEU A 276 0.22 -4.98 11.80
N MET A 277 0.84 -3.82 12.06
CA MET A 277 2.10 -3.45 11.41
C MET A 277 3.21 -4.47 11.71
N LYS A 278 3.34 -4.93 12.98
CA LYS A 278 4.30 -5.98 13.33
C LYS A 278 4.02 -7.30 12.61
N ALA A 279 2.75 -7.63 12.38
CA ALA A 279 2.37 -8.85 11.66
C ALA A 279 2.84 -8.79 10.21
N SER A 280 2.60 -7.67 9.52
CA SER A 280 3.09 -7.48 8.15
C SER A 280 4.61 -7.49 8.09
N ASP A 281 5.29 -6.84 9.04
CA ASP A 281 6.76 -6.79 9.09
C ASP A 281 7.41 -8.18 9.27
N LYS A 282 6.74 -9.11 9.97
CA LYS A 282 7.21 -10.50 10.06
C LYS A 282 7.34 -11.17 8.70
N TYR A 283 6.43 -10.88 7.77
CA TYR A 283 6.52 -11.38 6.40
C TYR A 283 7.67 -10.74 5.63
N LEU A 284 7.93 -9.45 5.84
CA LEU A 284 9.11 -8.79 5.28
C LEU A 284 10.41 -9.43 5.78
N VAL A 285 10.53 -9.70 7.10
CA VAL A 285 11.67 -10.44 7.66
C VAL A 285 11.85 -11.78 6.96
N ARG A 286 10.75 -12.54 6.78
CA ARG A 286 10.81 -13.85 6.12
C ARG A 286 11.24 -13.75 4.66
N ILE A 287 10.76 -12.75 3.92
CA ILE A 287 11.22 -12.48 2.55
C ILE A 287 12.72 -12.23 2.53
N LEU A 288 13.23 -11.35 3.39
CA LEU A 288 14.66 -11.03 3.46
C LEU A 288 15.49 -12.27 3.77
N GLN A 289 15.05 -13.10 4.71
CA GLN A 289 15.72 -14.38 5.02
C GLN A 289 15.77 -15.33 3.82
N ILE A 290 14.72 -15.40 3.02
CA ILE A 290 14.71 -16.23 1.81
C ILE A 290 15.62 -15.65 0.73
N LEU A 291 15.60 -14.34 0.51
CA LEU A 291 16.51 -13.70 -0.43
C LEU A 291 17.97 -13.95 -0.07
N GLU A 292 18.33 -13.87 1.22
CA GLU A 292 19.66 -14.22 1.73
C GLU A 292 19.99 -15.69 1.49
N ALA A 293 19.09 -16.60 1.91
CA ALA A 293 19.29 -18.05 1.80
C ALA A 293 19.43 -18.53 0.35
N GLN A 294 18.79 -17.84 -0.59
CA GLN A 294 18.88 -18.12 -2.04
C GLN A 294 20.02 -17.36 -2.74
N GLY A 295 20.81 -16.55 -2.01
CA GLY A 295 21.86 -15.72 -2.61
C GLY A 295 21.34 -14.62 -3.55
N LEU A 296 20.09 -14.19 -3.37
CA LEU A 296 19.43 -13.20 -4.22
C LEU A 296 19.51 -11.78 -3.63
N ARG A 297 19.82 -11.62 -2.35
CA ARG A 297 19.68 -10.34 -1.65
C ARG A 297 20.50 -9.21 -2.28
N ASP A 298 21.74 -9.48 -2.64
CA ASP A 298 22.66 -8.50 -3.25
C ASP A 298 22.26 -8.12 -4.69
N ASN A 299 21.52 -9.01 -5.36
CA ASN A 299 21.00 -8.77 -6.71
C ASN A 299 19.51 -8.41 -6.74
N THR A 300 18.93 -8.02 -5.61
CA THR A 300 17.52 -7.63 -5.51
C THR A 300 17.38 -6.26 -4.87
N LEU A 301 16.75 -5.31 -5.57
CA LEU A 301 16.27 -4.07 -4.98
C LEU A 301 14.92 -4.35 -4.31
N VAL A 302 14.88 -4.24 -2.98
CA VAL A 302 13.65 -4.35 -2.20
C VAL A 302 13.10 -2.96 -1.95
N ILE A 303 11.84 -2.73 -2.35
CA ILE A 303 11.14 -1.46 -2.15
C ILE A 303 9.99 -1.71 -1.20
N HIS A 304 9.98 -1.02 -0.05
CA HIS A 304 8.84 -1.04 0.87
C HIS A 304 8.06 0.26 0.77
N THR A 305 6.74 0.15 0.61
CA THR A 305 5.80 1.27 0.63
C THR A 305 4.39 0.82 1.04
N SER A 306 3.46 1.76 1.16
CA SER A 306 2.05 1.52 1.43
C SER A 306 1.18 2.30 0.44
N ASP A 307 -0.07 1.88 0.26
CA ASP A 307 -0.99 2.59 -0.62
C ASP A 307 -1.51 3.91 0.00
N HIS A 308 -1.73 3.98 1.31
CA HIS A 308 -2.08 5.19 2.07
C HIS A 308 -1.86 4.95 3.56
N GLY A 309 -2.09 5.97 4.38
CA GLY A 309 -1.97 5.89 5.82
C GLY A 309 -3.28 5.64 6.56
N GLU A 310 -3.27 5.97 7.87
CA GLU A 310 -4.35 5.80 8.84
C GLU A 310 -4.32 6.96 9.83
N MET A 311 -5.47 7.57 10.13
CA MET A 311 -5.57 8.70 11.06
C MET A 311 -5.13 8.38 12.49
N GLY A 312 -5.34 7.16 12.95
CA GLY A 312 -4.85 6.70 14.26
C GLY A 312 -5.32 7.56 15.42
N LEU A 313 -6.58 7.98 15.41
CA LEU A 313 -7.20 8.86 16.40
C LEU A 313 -6.61 10.29 16.48
N ALA A 314 -5.78 10.71 15.53
CA ALA A 314 -5.36 12.10 15.44
C ALA A 314 -6.54 13.02 15.06
N HIS A 315 -6.37 14.32 15.27
CA HIS A 315 -7.31 15.36 14.86
C HIS A 315 -8.76 15.10 15.30
N GLY A 316 -9.00 15.22 16.61
CA GLY A 316 -10.34 15.05 17.20
C GLY A 316 -10.80 13.59 17.35
N GLY A 317 -9.88 12.62 17.25
CA GLY A 317 -10.19 11.20 17.37
C GLY A 317 -10.62 10.55 16.05
N MET A 318 -10.21 11.12 14.91
CA MET A 318 -10.52 10.56 13.59
C MET A 318 -9.82 9.22 13.36
N ARG A 319 -10.50 8.36 12.63
CA ARG A 319 -10.04 7.05 12.17
C ARG A 319 -10.14 6.98 10.66
N GLN A 320 -9.47 6.01 10.06
CA GLN A 320 -9.46 5.81 8.63
C GLN A 320 -8.70 6.92 7.86
N LYS A 321 -8.94 7.06 6.60
CA LYS A 321 -8.24 7.93 5.65
C LYS A 321 -9.21 8.79 4.82
N ASN A 322 -10.50 8.67 5.08
CA ASN A 322 -11.53 9.30 4.27
C ASN A 322 -11.63 10.81 4.53
N PHE A 323 -11.96 11.57 3.50
CA PHE A 323 -12.35 12.99 3.55
C PHE A 323 -11.36 13.93 4.25
N ASN A 324 -10.08 13.57 4.23
CA ASN A 324 -9.04 14.40 4.83
C ASN A 324 -7.75 14.36 4.00
N PHE A 325 -6.79 15.21 4.37
CA PHE A 325 -5.47 15.33 3.74
C PHE A 325 -4.39 15.58 4.80
N TYR A 326 -4.55 14.96 5.97
CA TYR A 326 -3.55 15.02 7.04
C TYR A 326 -2.37 14.10 6.77
N GLU A 327 -1.25 14.39 7.42
CA GLU A 327 -0.02 13.58 7.33
C GLU A 327 -0.28 12.10 7.59
N GLU A 328 -1.12 11.82 8.57
CA GLU A 328 -1.45 10.46 9.01
C GLU A 328 -2.11 9.63 7.90
N SER A 329 -2.86 10.27 7.02
CA SER A 329 -3.48 9.61 5.87
C SER A 329 -2.59 9.61 4.63
N LEU A 330 -1.77 10.65 4.44
CA LEU A 330 -1.06 10.87 3.18
C LEU A 330 0.39 10.42 3.21
N ARG A 331 1.10 10.59 4.33
CA ARG A 331 2.52 10.24 4.42
C ARG A 331 2.69 8.75 4.68
N ILE A 332 3.35 8.12 3.73
CA ILE A 332 3.56 6.68 3.68
C ILE A 332 5.04 6.32 3.87
N PRO A 333 5.37 5.10 4.31
CA PRO A 333 6.74 4.63 4.25
C PRO A 333 7.22 4.51 2.80
N LEU A 334 8.49 4.82 2.56
CA LEU A 334 9.15 4.52 1.30
C LEU A 334 10.63 4.28 1.55
N ILE A 335 11.07 3.04 1.30
CA ILE A 335 12.45 2.60 1.46
C ILE A 335 12.87 1.84 0.21
N PHE A 336 14.01 2.22 -0.38
CA PHE A 336 14.69 1.45 -1.42
C PHE A 336 15.91 0.81 -0.79
N SER A 337 16.03 -0.52 -0.81
CA SER A 337 17.09 -1.24 -0.11
C SER A 337 17.77 -2.30 -0.96
N ASN A 338 19.09 -2.21 -1.04
CA ASN A 338 19.95 -3.21 -1.61
C ASN A 338 21.37 -3.05 -0.98
N PRO A 339 21.95 -4.09 -0.35
CA PRO A 339 23.23 -3.96 0.36
C PRO A 339 24.41 -3.55 -0.53
N SER A 340 24.40 -3.96 -1.80
CA SER A 340 25.47 -3.62 -2.75
C SER A 340 25.39 -2.16 -3.23
N LEU A 341 24.17 -1.60 -3.33
CA LEU A 341 23.95 -0.20 -3.72
C LEU A 341 24.11 0.74 -2.52
N TYR A 342 23.60 0.34 -1.37
CA TYR A 342 23.56 1.16 -0.16
C TYR A 342 24.21 0.41 1.02
N PRO A 343 25.54 0.39 1.11
CA PRO A 343 26.25 -0.31 2.20
C PRO A 343 26.05 0.34 3.57
N ASN A 344 25.47 1.53 3.62
CA ASN A 344 25.16 2.28 4.83
C ASN A 344 23.75 2.89 4.71
N PRO A 345 23.07 3.15 5.85
CA PRO A 345 21.78 3.81 5.85
C PRO A 345 21.88 5.23 5.29
N MET A 346 20.94 5.57 4.43
CA MET A 346 20.84 6.89 3.82
C MET A 346 19.40 7.44 3.98
N THR A 347 19.30 8.75 4.02
CA THR A 347 18.01 9.45 4.11
C THR A 347 17.90 10.47 3.00
N SER A 348 16.75 10.52 2.34
CA SER A 348 16.40 11.55 1.38
C SER A 348 15.26 12.43 1.90
N HIS A 349 15.43 13.74 1.79
CA HIS A 349 14.39 14.74 2.08
C HIS A 349 13.65 15.20 0.82
N ALA A 350 13.90 14.55 -0.31
CA ALA A 350 13.16 14.81 -1.54
C ALA A 350 11.67 14.52 -1.34
N MET A 351 10.83 15.42 -1.86
CA MET A 351 9.38 15.21 -1.90
C MET A 351 9.05 14.32 -3.10
N VAL A 352 8.43 13.17 -2.83
CA VAL A 352 8.03 12.18 -3.83
C VAL A 352 6.62 11.69 -3.53
N SER A 353 5.96 11.17 -4.54
CA SER A 353 4.59 10.66 -4.38
C SER A 353 4.28 9.49 -5.31
N HIS A 354 3.14 8.85 -5.12
CA HIS A 354 2.76 7.66 -5.90
C HIS A 354 2.73 7.90 -7.41
N VAL A 355 2.26 9.06 -7.84
CA VAL A 355 2.21 9.39 -9.28
C VAL A 355 3.61 9.41 -9.92
N ASP A 356 4.65 9.63 -9.11
CA ASP A 356 6.06 9.68 -9.53
C ASP A 356 6.70 8.28 -9.62
N PHE A 357 6.03 7.25 -9.09
CA PHE A 357 6.63 5.93 -8.87
C PHE A 357 6.89 5.20 -10.20
N LEU A 358 5.88 5.11 -11.08
CA LEU A 358 6.05 4.43 -12.37
C LEU A 358 7.07 5.09 -13.30
N PRO A 359 7.09 6.44 -13.52
CA PRO A 359 8.15 7.08 -14.31
C PRO A 359 9.54 6.82 -13.73
N THR A 360 9.68 6.78 -12.41
CA THR A 360 10.94 6.47 -11.74
C THR A 360 11.39 5.03 -11.96
N LEU A 361 10.49 4.05 -11.82
CA LEU A 361 10.79 2.65 -12.12
C LEU A 361 11.19 2.47 -13.58
N ALA A 362 10.47 3.10 -14.51
CA ALA A 362 10.77 3.03 -15.94
C ALA A 362 12.20 3.50 -16.24
N SER A 363 12.63 4.59 -15.63
CA SER A 363 14.01 5.10 -15.76
C SER A 363 15.03 4.20 -15.09
N LEU A 364 14.79 3.77 -13.84
CA LEU A 364 15.72 2.93 -13.10
C LEU A 364 16.01 1.60 -13.80
N PHE A 365 15.00 0.99 -14.44
CA PHE A 365 15.09 -0.34 -15.00
C PHE A 365 15.12 -0.38 -16.54
N GLY A 366 15.28 0.79 -17.17
CA GLY A 366 15.52 0.88 -18.60
C GLY A 366 14.33 0.45 -19.45
N ALA A 367 13.12 0.82 -19.06
CA ALA A 367 11.94 0.55 -19.87
C ALA A 367 12.07 1.21 -21.26
N PRO A 368 11.70 0.51 -22.35
CA PRO A 368 11.80 1.09 -23.68
C PRO A 368 10.82 2.26 -23.84
N GLN A 369 11.21 3.28 -24.57
CA GLN A 369 10.39 4.47 -24.79
C GLN A 369 9.00 4.14 -25.35
N SER A 370 8.87 3.07 -26.10
CA SER A 370 7.57 2.59 -26.63
C SER A 370 6.60 2.10 -25.57
N ALA A 371 7.09 1.74 -24.36
CA ALA A 371 6.27 1.35 -23.22
C ALA A 371 6.02 2.51 -22.26
N CYS A 372 6.71 3.64 -22.43
CA CYS A 372 6.55 4.83 -21.63
C CYS A 372 5.39 5.70 -22.17
N ALA A 373 4.79 6.45 -21.28
CA ALA A 373 3.70 7.36 -21.57
C ALA A 373 4.04 8.79 -21.11
N GLU A 374 3.21 9.75 -21.45
CA GLU A 374 3.27 11.09 -20.86
C GLU A 374 2.63 11.04 -19.45
N TRP A 375 3.39 10.53 -18.50
CA TRP A 375 2.95 10.46 -17.11
C TRP A 375 2.82 11.84 -16.47
N GLN A 376 1.98 11.93 -15.46
CA GLN A 376 1.79 13.17 -14.71
C GLN A 376 2.79 13.32 -13.56
N GLY A 377 3.39 12.21 -13.14
CA GLY A 377 4.43 12.19 -12.14
C GLY A 377 5.80 12.56 -12.69
N VAL A 378 6.71 12.89 -11.81
CA VAL A 378 8.11 13.22 -12.11
C VAL A 378 9.02 12.03 -11.84
N ASP A 379 10.06 11.89 -12.63
CA ASP A 379 11.11 10.90 -12.39
C ASP A 379 12.08 11.38 -11.31
N TYR A 380 12.18 10.61 -10.22
CA TYR A 380 13.16 10.85 -9.15
C TYR A 380 14.26 9.77 -9.08
N SER A 381 14.49 9.03 -10.16
CA SER A 381 15.50 7.96 -10.22
C SER A 381 16.91 8.45 -9.86
N ALA A 382 17.25 9.69 -10.24
CA ALA A 382 18.50 10.31 -9.84
C ALA A 382 18.66 10.42 -8.31
N VAL A 383 17.57 10.70 -7.59
CA VAL A 383 17.59 10.78 -6.12
C VAL A 383 17.66 9.38 -5.50
N VAL A 384 17.08 8.38 -6.12
CA VAL A 384 17.25 6.97 -5.66
C VAL A 384 18.71 6.57 -5.77
N LEU A 385 19.39 6.93 -6.87
CA LEU A 385 20.80 6.59 -7.09
C LEU A 385 21.77 7.45 -6.26
N ASP A 386 21.41 8.69 -5.98
CA ASP A 386 22.17 9.62 -5.13
C ASP A 386 21.21 10.41 -4.22
N PRO A 387 20.93 9.91 -3.02
CA PRO A 387 20.00 10.53 -2.08
C PRO A 387 20.39 11.92 -1.57
N SER A 388 21.62 12.38 -1.83
CA SER A 388 22.05 13.74 -1.51
C SER A 388 21.53 14.80 -2.46
N LEU A 389 20.99 14.38 -3.61
CA LEU A 389 20.46 15.30 -4.61
C LEU A 389 19.13 15.93 -4.13
N PRO A 390 18.85 17.17 -4.52
CA PRO A 390 17.55 17.79 -4.29
C PRO A 390 16.45 17.02 -5.04
N GLY A 391 15.25 16.99 -4.45
CA GLY A 391 14.09 16.40 -5.11
C GLY A 391 13.72 17.16 -6.40
N PRO A 392 13.14 16.47 -7.39
CA PRO A 392 12.77 17.07 -8.68
C PRO A 392 11.57 18.03 -8.58
N GLN A 393 10.85 18.00 -7.46
CA GLN A 393 9.65 18.81 -7.24
C GLN A 393 9.62 19.45 -5.86
N LYS A 394 8.87 20.55 -5.75
CA LYS A 394 8.71 21.33 -4.51
C LYS A 394 7.36 21.11 -3.83
N TYR A 395 6.41 20.52 -4.52
CA TYR A 395 5.06 20.26 -4.04
C TYR A 395 4.55 18.94 -4.62
N THR A 396 3.57 18.39 -3.95
CA THR A 396 2.77 17.25 -4.44
C THR A 396 1.29 17.59 -4.34
N VAL A 397 0.48 16.93 -5.17
CA VAL A 397 -0.97 17.13 -5.23
C VAL A 397 -1.66 15.89 -4.69
N PHE A 398 -2.70 16.10 -3.92
CA PHE A 398 -3.59 15.04 -3.45
C PHE A 398 -5.01 15.32 -3.92
N THR A 399 -5.73 14.28 -4.34
CA THR A 399 -7.14 14.34 -4.72
C THR A 399 -7.94 13.27 -4.00
N TYR A 400 -9.16 13.59 -3.59
CA TYR A 400 -10.11 12.66 -3.01
C TYR A 400 -11.47 12.84 -3.65
N ASP A 401 -12.02 11.76 -4.22
CA ASP A 401 -13.29 11.76 -4.93
C ASP A 401 -14.24 10.65 -4.45
N ASP A 402 -13.83 9.81 -3.50
CA ASP A 402 -14.58 8.64 -3.07
C ASP A 402 -15.68 9.01 -2.04
N TRP A 403 -16.88 9.25 -2.53
CA TRP A 403 -18.02 9.54 -1.67
C TRP A 403 -18.76 8.28 -1.18
N GLN A 404 -18.48 7.12 -1.76
CA GLN A 404 -19.19 5.86 -1.47
C GLN A 404 -18.49 5.02 -0.40
N SER A 405 -17.19 5.16 -0.27
CA SER A 405 -16.38 4.29 0.57
C SER A 405 -16.87 4.23 2.02
N GLY A 406 -17.21 3.03 2.45
CA GLY A 406 -17.65 2.76 3.81
C GLY A 406 -19.00 3.38 4.18
N GLN A 407 -19.76 3.87 3.21
CA GLN A 407 -21.06 4.50 3.49
C GLN A 407 -22.22 3.58 3.17
N PRO A 408 -23.13 3.35 4.12
CA PRO A 408 -24.41 2.75 3.79
C PRO A 408 -25.18 3.65 2.82
N LYS A 409 -26.08 3.06 2.03
CA LYS A 409 -26.89 3.76 1.02
C LYS A 409 -27.45 5.11 1.49
N PRO A 410 -27.56 6.10 0.60
CA PRO A 410 -28.20 7.38 0.91
C PRO A 410 -29.58 7.21 1.57
N PRO A 411 -30.01 8.13 2.47
CA PRO A 411 -29.57 9.51 2.48
C PRO A 411 -28.68 9.87 3.67
N TYR A 412 -27.41 9.57 3.61
CA TYR A 412 -26.52 10.38 4.42
C TYR A 412 -26.32 11.69 3.66
N PRO A 413 -26.47 12.87 4.28
CA PRO A 413 -25.94 14.09 3.73
C PRO A 413 -24.44 13.84 3.62
N GLY A 414 -24.01 13.39 2.44
CA GLY A 414 -22.62 13.00 2.21
C GLY A 414 -21.71 14.19 2.47
N PRO A 415 -20.56 13.96 3.13
CA PRO A 415 -19.48 14.95 3.12
C PRO A 415 -19.18 15.34 1.67
N LEU A 416 -18.58 16.51 1.49
CA LEU A 416 -18.11 16.93 0.18
C LEU A 416 -17.21 15.84 -0.41
N ASN A 417 -17.58 15.36 -1.59
CA ASN A 417 -16.96 14.20 -2.23
C ASN A 417 -15.74 14.55 -3.10
N HIS A 418 -15.30 15.79 -3.09
CA HIS A 418 -14.15 16.22 -3.87
C HIS A 418 -13.25 17.12 -3.02
N ILE A 419 -12.02 16.66 -2.81
CA ILE A 419 -10.99 17.40 -2.09
C ILE A 419 -9.75 17.46 -2.97
N VAL A 420 -9.17 18.64 -3.12
CA VAL A 420 -7.85 18.83 -3.71
C VAL A 420 -6.98 19.56 -2.71
N SER A 421 -5.79 19.07 -2.48
CA SER A 421 -4.80 19.76 -1.70
C SER A 421 -3.44 19.79 -2.39
N ILE A 422 -2.67 20.83 -2.10
CA ILE A 422 -1.27 20.97 -2.53
C ILE A 422 -0.44 21.08 -1.25
N ARG A 423 0.57 20.26 -1.18
CA ARG A 423 1.51 20.24 -0.08
C ARG A 423 2.84 20.82 -0.51
#